data_4461c2b58e3d3f89fa1d51bbac195017
#
_entry.id   4461c2b58e3d3f89fa1d51bbac195017
#
_cell.length_a   1.000
_cell.length_b   1.000
_cell.length_c   1.000
_cell.angle_alpha   90.00
_cell.angle_beta   90.00
_cell.angle_gamma   90.00
#
_symmetry.space_group_name_H-M   'P 1'
#
loop_
_entity.id
_entity.type
_entity.pdbx_description
1 polymer ?
#
loop_
_entity_poly.entity_id
_entity_poly.type
_entity_poly.pdbx_seq_one_letter_code
_entity_poly.pdbx_strand_id
1 'polypeptide(L)'
;GRFEVAHGSTLCLDEIGELPLEMQAKLLRVIQHNEFERLGSSHTIKVDVRIVATTNRNLEEEVRKGRFRQDLYYRLNVFPITVPPLRQRKDDIPMMVQAFIERYSRKLGKQIMSIHKETMKALQDYPWPGNVRELESIIERAVILCPGSVLQLADKLEISSPQLSSVVRTLEETERNQILKILSEARWRIEGKDGAAAILGIHPSTLRARMHKLGIVRSETKEAD
;
A
#
# COMPACT_ATOMS: atom_id res chain seq x y z
N GLY A 1 3.17 -24.80 -21.22
CA GLY A 1 3.38 -23.52 -20.46
C GLY A 1 2.17 -22.61 -20.53
N ARG A 2 2.19 -21.46 -19.87
CA ARG A 2 1.03 -20.52 -19.83
C ARG A 2 0.63 -20.03 -21.21
N PHE A 3 1.61 -19.78 -22.09
CA PHE A 3 1.35 -19.38 -23.48
C PHE A 3 0.69 -20.48 -24.30
N GLU A 4 0.99 -21.75 -24.04
CA GLU A 4 0.33 -22.88 -24.72
C GLU A 4 -1.15 -22.97 -24.31
N VAL A 5 -1.43 -22.82 -23.00
CA VAL A 5 -2.80 -22.85 -22.49
C VAL A 5 -3.62 -21.67 -23.01
N ALA A 6 -2.98 -20.52 -23.24
CA ALA A 6 -3.62 -19.32 -23.73
C ALA A 6 -3.75 -19.26 -25.27
N HIS A 7 -3.32 -20.31 -26.01
CA HIS A 7 -3.42 -20.34 -27.46
C HIS A 7 -4.87 -20.11 -27.95
N GLY A 8 -5.06 -19.20 -28.88
CA GLY A 8 -6.38 -18.77 -29.38
C GLY A 8 -7.18 -17.89 -28.38
N SER A 9 -6.53 -17.37 -27.31
CA SER A 9 -7.17 -16.66 -26.22
C SER A 9 -6.38 -15.41 -25.80
N THR A 10 -6.77 -14.81 -24.66
CA THR A 10 -6.08 -13.63 -24.08
C THR A 10 -5.29 -14.04 -22.85
N LEU A 11 -4.03 -13.63 -22.80
CA LEU A 11 -3.14 -13.77 -21.63
C LEU A 11 -2.94 -12.40 -20.96
N CYS A 12 -3.30 -12.32 -19.68
CA CYS A 12 -2.97 -11.16 -18.86
C CYS A 12 -1.64 -11.38 -18.15
N LEU A 13 -0.70 -10.45 -18.36
CA LEU A 13 0.60 -10.40 -17.71
C LEU A 13 0.54 -9.31 -16.63
N ASP A 14 0.37 -9.71 -15.38
CA ASP A 14 0.29 -8.79 -14.27
C ASP A 14 1.68 -8.41 -13.76
N GLU A 15 1.84 -7.13 -13.34
CA GLU A 15 3.07 -6.57 -12.80
C GLU A 15 4.30 -6.75 -13.72
N ILE A 16 4.12 -6.49 -15.02
CA ILE A 16 5.17 -6.71 -16.04
C ILE A 16 6.47 -5.93 -15.73
N GLY A 17 6.38 -4.81 -15.02
CA GLY A 17 7.53 -4.00 -14.60
C GLY A 17 8.42 -4.67 -13.54
N GLU A 18 7.99 -5.81 -12.97
CA GLU A 18 8.76 -6.58 -11.98
C GLU A 18 9.61 -7.70 -12.64
N LEU A 19 9.43 -7.96 -13.93
CA LEU A 19 10.14 -9.05 -14.60
C LEU A 19 11.64 -8.80 -14.65
N PRO A 20 12.48 -9.81 -14.33
CA PRO A 20 13.92 -9.75 -14.55
C PRO A 20 14.25 -9.56 -16.04
N LEU A 21 15.37 -8.88 -16.34
CA LEU A 21 15.79 -8.57 -17.74
C LEU A 21 15.88 -9.81 -18.63
N GLU A 22 16.32 -10.94 -18.09
CA GLU A 22 16.39 -12.21 -18.83
C GLU A 22 15.01 -12.70 -19.28
N MET A 23 14.01 -12.54 -18.43
CA MET A 23 12.64 -12.94 -18.74
C MET A 23 11.99 -11.96 -19.71
N GLN A 24 12.35 -10.68 -19.65
CA GLN A 24 11.90 -9.67 -20.62
C GLN A 24 12.37 -10.00 -22.04
N ALA A 25 13.60 -10.49 -22.20
CA ALA A 25 14.11 -10.92 -23.52
C ALA A 25 13.32 -12.12 -24.08
N LYS A 26 12.97 -13.08 -23.23
CA LYS A 26 12.16 -14.25 -23.65
C LYS A 26 10.73 -13.82 -24.00
N LEU A 27 10.12 -12.93 -23.20
CA LEU A 27 8.80 -12.39 -23.46
C LEU A 27 8.76 -11.62 -24.79
N LEU A 28 9.78 -10.82 -25.08
CA LEU A 28 9.90 -10.09 -26.34
C LEU A 28 9.84 -11.01 -27.54
N ARG A 29 10.56 -12.15 -27.50
CA ARG A 29 10.52 -13.17 -28.59
C ARG A 29 9.09 -13.68 -28.80
N VAL A 30 8.37 -13.97 -27.73
CA VAL A 30 6.97 -14.43 -27.81
C VAL A 30 6.07 -13.37 -28.45
N ILE A 31 6.20 -12.12 -28.05
CA ILE A 31 5.38 -11.01 -28.55
C ILE A 31 5.72 -10.67 -30.02
N GLN A 32 6.98 -10.84 -30.46
CA GLN A 32 7.41 -10.50 -31.79
C GLN A 32 7.11 -11.60 -32.81
N HIS A 33 7.35 -12.84 -32.42
CA HIS A 33 7.35 -13.98 -33.36
C HIS A 33 6.18 -14.95 -33.15
N ASN A 34 5.38 -14.72 -32.07
CA ASN A 34 4.31 -15.65 -31.69
C ASN A 34 4.79 -17.09 -31.46
N GLU A 35 6.02 -17.21 -30.94
CA GLU A 35 6.66 -18.52 -30.72
C GLU A 35 7.53 -18.50 -29.46
N PHE A 36 7.68 -19.66 -28.85
CA PHE A 36 8.58 -19.83 -27.72
C PHE A 36 9.12 -21.25 -27.65
N GLU A 37 10.15 -21.42 -26.84
CA GLU A 37 10.75 -22.71 -26.52
C GLU A 37 10.52 -23.06 -25.05
N ARG A 38 10.24 -24.31 -24.76
CA ARG A 38 10.17 -24.78 -23.37
C ARG A 38 11.56 -24.80 -22.75
N LEU A 39 11.66 -24.57 -21.46
CA LEU A 39 12.91 -24.72 -20.72
C LEU A 39 13.46 -26.13 -20.91
N GLY A 40 14.73 -26.21 -21.38
CA GLY A 40 15.40 -27.48 -21.65
C GLY A 40 15.04 -28.17 -22.98
N SER A 41 14.31 -27.49 -23.87
CA SER A 41 13.96 -28.00 -25.19
C SER A 41 14.22 -26.94 -26.24
N SER A 42 14.81 -27.36 -27.37
CA SER A 42 14.99 -26.52 -28.55
C SER A 42 13.80 -26.55 -29.52
N HIS A 43 12.72 -27.22 -29.14
CA HIS A 43 11.52 -27.29 -29.97
C HIS A 43 10.70 -26.00 -29.86
N THR A 44 10.58 -25.31 -31.02
CA THR A 44 9.80 -24.07 -31.12
C THR A 44 8.32 -24.39 -31.23
N ILE A 45 7.51 -23.73 -30.36
CA ILE A 45 6.07 -23.86 -30.30
C ILE A 45 5.46 -22.52 -30.74
N LYS A 46 4.61 -22.57 -31.79
CA LYS A 46 3.86 -21.40 -32.25
C LYS A 46 2.57 -21.24 -31.46
N VAL A 47 2.27 -20.01 -31.11
CA VAL A 47 1.05 -19.62 -30.33
C VAL A 47 0.43 -18.38 -30.96
N ASP A 48 -0.89 -18.33 -30.91
CA ASP A 48 -1.66 -17.13 -31.21
C ASP A 48 -2.32 -16.66 -29.94
N VAL A 49 -1.79 -15.58 -29.32
CA VAL A 49 -2.21 -15.12 -28.00
C VAL A 49 -2.33 -13.60 -28.01
N ARG A 50 -3.49 -13.09 -27.63
CA ARG A 50 -3.66 -11.67 -27.34
C ARG A 50 -3.06 -11.37 -25.96
N ILE A 51 -2.15 -10.39 -25.90
CA ILE A 51 -1.50 -9.99 -24.63
C ILE A 51 -2.11 -8.72 -24.10
N VAL A 52 -2.43 -8.74 -22.80
CA VAL A 52 -2.77 -7.58 -21.98
C VAL A 52 -1.74 -7.51 -20.86
N ALA A 53 -0.97 -6.43 -20.77
CA ALA A 53 0.03 -6.25 -19.74
C ALA A 53 -0.43 -5.18 -18.73
N THR A 54 -0.23 -5.42 -17.45
CA THR A 54 -0.49 -4.44 -16.39
C THR A 54 0.78 -4.14 -15.63
N THR A 55 0.88 -2.92 -15.11
CA THR A 55 1.98 -2.50 -14.25
C THR A 55 1.56 -1.31 -13.38
N ASN A 56 2.09 -1.24 -12.17
CA ASN A 56 2.00 -0.08 -11.30
C ASN A 56 3.24 0.82 -11.39
N ARG A 57 4.27 0.43 -12.16
CA ARG A 57 5.50 1.19 -12.37
C ARG A 57 5.42 2.07 -13.60
N ASN A 58 6.16 3.18 -13.56
CA ASN A 58 6.42 3.99 -14.74
C ASN A 58 7.49 3.28 -15.59
N LEU A 59 7.06 2.57 -16.63
CA LEU A 59 7.98 1.80 -17.48
C LEU A 59 9.01 2.68 -18.20
N GLU A 60 8.69 3.94 -18.53
CA GLU A 60 9.67 4.86 -19.14
C GLU A 60 10.84 5.15 -18.19
N GLU A 61 10.53 5.35 -16.91
CA GLU A 61 11.57 5.51 -15.88
C GLU A 61 12.37 4.24 -15.69
N GLU A 62 11.72 3.07 -15.71
CA GLU A 62 12.41 1.78 -15.61
C GLU A 62 13.34 1.53 -16.80
N VAL A 63 12.97 1.95 -18.00
CA VAL A 63 13.84 1.94 -19.19
C VAL A 63 15.05 2.86 -18.99
N ARG A 64 14.83 4.12 -18.53
CA ARG A 64 15.95 5.05 -18.26
C ARG A 64 16.93 4.54 -17.20
N LYS A 65 16.42 3.80 -16.22
CA LYS A 65 17.20 3.16 -15.15
C LYS A 65 17.84 1.83 -15.58
N GLY A 66 17.64 1.38 -16.82
CA GLY A 66 18.17 0.11 -17.34
C GLY A 66 17.52 -1.15 -16.73
N ARG A 67 16.39 -1.02 -16.03
CA ARG A 67 15.67 -2.15 -15.42
C ARG A 67 14.56 -2.72 -16.29
N PHE A 68 14.19 -2.02 -17.34
CA PHE A 68 13.25 -2.49 -18.34
C PHE A 68 13.83 -2.27 -19.74
N ARG A 69 13.66 -3.25 -20.64
CA ARG A 69 14.18 -3.17 -22.01
C ARG A 69 13.35 -2.21 -22.84
N GLN A 70 14.02 -1.36 -23.59
CA GLN A 70 13.39 -0.38 -24.46
C GLN A 70 12.58 -1.03 -25.60
N ASP A 71 13.09 -2.10 -26.18
CA ASP A 71 12.43 -2.85 -27.27
C ASP A 71 11.11 -3.47 -26.79
N LEU A 72 11.09 -4.08 -25.61
CA LEU A 72 9.88 -4.63 -25.01
C LEU A 72 8.86 -3.53 -24.66
N TYR A 73 9.33 -2.40 -24.14
CA TYR A 73 8.47 -1.26 -23.84
C TYR A 73 7.68 -0.80 -25.06
N TYR A 74 8.34 -0.54 -26.19
CA TYR A 74 7.64 -0.10 -27.40
C TYR A 74 6.71 -1.16 -27.97
N ARG A 75 6.98 -2.43 -27.75
CA ARG A 75 6.11 -3.51 -28.23
C ARG A 75 4.85 -3.68 -27.37
N LEU A 76 4.94 -3.40 -26.07
CA LEU A 76 3.80 -3.42 -25.16
C LEU A 76 2.98 -2.13 -25.17
N ASN A 77 3.63 -0.98 -25.31
CA ASN A 77 2.99 0.34 -25.21
C ASN A 77 2.36 0.82 -26.54
N VAL A 78 1.67 -0.08 -27.25
CA VAL A 78 0.95 0.25 -28.48
C VAL A 78 -0.37 0.94 -28.18
N PHE A 79 -1.08 0.50 -27.14
CA PHE A 79 -2.35 1.08 -26.70
C PHE A 79 -2.38 1.20 -25.19
N PRO A 80 -1.82 2.29 -24.64
CA PRO A 80 -1.77 2.48 -23.19
C PRO A 80 -3.14 2.90 -22.63
N ILE A 81 -3.54 2.25 -21.54
CA ILE A 81 -4.73 2.61 -20.75
C ILE A 81 -4.28 2.97 -19.35
N THR A 82 -4.50 4.21 -18.94
CA THR A 82 -4.20 4.66 -17.59
C THR A 82 -5.44 4.56 -16.71
N VAL A 83 -5.38 3.72 -15.67
CA VAL A 83 -6.45 3.60 -14.67
C VAL A 83 -6.23 4.65 -13.60
N PRO A 84 -7.14 5.64 -13.42
CA PRO A 84 -7.00 6.67 -12.40
C PRO A 84 -7.09 6.07 -10.99
N PRO A 85 -6.32 6.59 -10.02
CA PRO A 85 -6.43 6.15 -8.64
C PRO A 85 -7.78 6.54 -8.03
N LEU A 86 -8.20 5.83 -6.99
CA LEU A 86 -9.53 5.98 -6.38
C LEU A 86 -9.81 7.42 -5.89
N ARG A 87 -8.78 8.14 -5.40
CA ARG A 87 -8.88 9.56 -5.02
C ARG A 87 -9.30 10.53 -6.13
N GLN A 88 -9.15 10.13 -7.41
CA GLN A 88 -9.55 10.91 -8.59
C GLN A 88 -10.95 10.53 -9.10
N ARG A 89 -11.55 9.47 -8.53
CA ARG A 89 -12.90 9.00 -8.89
C ARG A 89 -13.75 8.75 -7.65
N LYS A 90 -13.82 9.77 -6.80
CA LYS A 90 -14.53 9.71 -5.51
C LYS A 90 -16.03 9.40 -5.65
N ASP A 91 -16.60 9.77 -6.77
CA ASP A 91 -18.02 9.53 -7.08
C ASP A 91 -18.34 8.04 -7.29
N ASP A 92 -17.33 7.20 -7.57
CA ASP A 92 -17.50 5.76 -7.69
C ASP A 92 -17.54 5.07 -6.31
N ILE A 93 -17.02 5.72 -5.26
CA ILE A 93 -16.89 5.13 -3.91
C ILE A 93 -18.23 4.65 -3.36
N PRO A 94 -19.32 5.42 -3.39
CA PRO A 94 -20.61 4.96 -2.85
C PRO A 94 -21.10 3.65 -3.49
N MET A 95 -20.98 3.54 -4.81
CA MET A 95 -21.40 2.35 -5.56
C MET A 95 -20.51 1.14 -5.20
N MET A 96 -19.20 1.33 -5.10
CA MET A 96 -18.27 0.27 -4.69
C MET A 96 -18.52 -0.19 -3.26
N VAL A 97 -18.75 0.75 -2.33
CA VAL A 97 -19.08 0.46 -0.94
C VAL A 97 -20.34 -0.37 -0.83
N GLN A 98 -21.40 0.00 -1.56
CA GLN A 98 -22.64 -0.76 -1.59
C GLN A 98 -22.42 -2.18 -2.09
N ALA A 99 -21.70 -2.36 -3.19
CA ALA A 99 -21.39 -3.66 -3.76
C ALA A 99 -20.59 -4.55 -2.78
N PHE A 100 -19.62 -3.98 -2.05
CA PHE A 100 -18.85 -4.71 -1.05
C PHE A 100 -19.70 -5.08 0.17
N ILE A 101 -20.56 -4.18 0.67
CA ILE A 101 -21.49 -4.46 1.75
C ILE A 101 -22.39 -5.65 1.37
N GLU A 102 -23.00 -5.63 0.21
CA GLU A 102 -23.86 -6.71 -0.27
C GLU A 102 -23.11 -8.05 -0.38
N ARG A 103 -21.91 -8.03 -0.95
CA ARG A 103 -21.05 -9.21 -1.11
C ARG A 103 -20.67 -9.82 0.25
N TYR A 104 -20.21 -9.01 1.19
CA TYR A 104 -19.75 -9.50 2.50
C TYR A 104 -20.92 -9.81 3.44
N SER A 105 -22.03 -9.08 3.37
CA SER A 105 -23.24 -9.38 4.11
C SER A 105 -23.79 -10.76 3.72
N ARG A 106 -23.82 -11.07 2.43
CA ARG A 106 -24.24 -12.39 1.92
C ARG A 106 -23.28 -13.49 2.39
N LYS A 107 -21.95 -13.25 2.33
CA LYS A 107 -20.93 -14.21 2.74
C LYS A 107 -20.98 -14.55 4.24
N LEU A 108 -21.36 -13.56 5.07
CA LEU A 108 -21.35 -13.66 6.53
C LEU A 108 -22.75 -13.89 7.15
N GLY A 109 -23.80 -13.99 6.33
CA GLY A 109 -25.18 -14.13 6.80
C GLY A 109 -25.69 -12.92 7.57
N LYS A 110 -25.12 -11.71 7.34
CA LYS A 110 -25.53 -10.47 8.00
C LYS A 110 -26.53 -9.70 7.13
N GLN A 111 -27.40 -8.92 7.78
CA GLN A 111 -28.34 -8.02 7.10
C GLN A 111 -27.95 -6.57 7.38
N ILE A 112 -27.12 -5.99 6.51
CA ILE A 112 -26.77 -4.58 6.58
C ILE A 112 -27.60 -3.85 5.54
N MET A 113 -28.49 -2.95 6.00
CA MET A 113 -29.46 -2.27 5.16
C MET A 113 -29.01 -0.87 4.73
N SER A 114 -28.13 -0.25 5.50
CA SER A 114 -27.68 1.11 5.24
C SER A 114 -26.29 1.39 5.81
N ILE A 115 -25.71 2.49 5.37
CA ILE A 115 -24.46 3.04 5.90
C ILE A 115 -24.74 4.41 6.52
N HIS A 116 -24.09 4.73 7.62
CA HIS A 116 -24.22 6.03 8.24
C HIS A 116 -23.68 7.14 7.35
N LYS A 117 -24.38 8.28 7.24
CA LYS A 117 -24.00 9.39 6.35
C LYS A 117 -22.58 9.92 6.59
N GLU A 118 -22.18 10.05 7.86
CA GLU A 118 -20.84 10.50 8.22
C GLU A 118 -19.78 9.49 7.82
N THR A 119 -20.08 8.20 7.92
CA THR A 119 -19.20 7.12 7.46
C THR A 119 -18.99 7.19 5.95
N MET A 120 -20.06 7.37 5.16
CA MET A 120 -19.93 7.51 3.71
C MET A 120 -19.12 8.74 3.34
N LYS A 121 -19.34 9.87 4.01
CA LYS A 121 -18.56 11.10 3.79
C LYS A 121 -17.07 10.87 4.11
N ALA A 122 -16.76 10.24 5.23
CA ALA A 122 -15.38 9.92 5.61
C ALA A 122 -14.70 9.00 4.56
N LEU A 123 -15.41 8.01 4.02
CA LEU A 123 -14.92 7.15 2.94
C LEU A 123 -14.65 7.92 1.63
N GLN A 124 -15.47 8.91 1.28
CA GLN A 124 -15.26 9.74 0.09
C GLN A 124 -14.10 10.73 0.24
N ASP A 125 -13.88 11.22 1.46
CA ASP A 125 -12.83 12.21 1.75
C ASP A 125 -11.45 11.58 1.92
N TYR A 126 -11.37 10.29 2.22
CA TYR A 126 -10.12 9.58 2.44
C TYR A 126 -9.29 9.42 1.14
N PRO A 127 -7.97 9.55 1.18
CA PRO A 127 -7.11 9.58 -0.02
C PRO A 127 -6.82 8.22 -0.66
N TRP A 128 -7.16 7.13 -0.02
CA TRP A 128 -7.06 5.75 -0.53
C TRP A 128 -5.68 5.39 -1.13
N PRO A 129 -4.59 5.41 -0.36
CA PRO A 129 -3.28 5.02 -0.88
C PRO A 129 -3.25 3.59 -1.44
N GLY A 130 -3.98 2.65 -0.84
CA GLY A 130 -4.16 1.28 -1.31
C GLY A 130 -5.31 1.09 -2.30
N ASN A 131 -5.92 2.20 -2.77
CA ASN A 131 -7.01 2.21 -3.74
C ASN A 131 -8.18 1.28 -3.37
N VAL A 132 -8.73 0.55 -4.35
CA VAL A 132 -9.90 -0.31 -4.18
C VAL A 132 -9.64 -1.47 -3.22
N ARG A 133 -8.41 -2.01 -3.18
CA ARG A 133 -8.06 -3.11 -2.26
C ARG A 133 -8.15 -2.67 -0.80
N GLU A 134 -7.70 -1.45 -0.50
CA GLU A 134 -7.81 -0.88 0.85
C GLU A 134 -9.27 -0.61 1.22
N LEU A 135 -10.04 -0.01 0.31
CA LEU A 135 -11.47 0.21 0.49
C LEU A 135 -12.20 -1.10 0.78
N GLU A 136 -11.97 -2.13 -0.02
CA GLU A 136 -12.56 -3.45 0.14
C GLU A 136 -12.25 -4.05 1.52
N SER A 137 -10.97 -4.01 1.95
CA SER A 137 -10.54 -4.54 3.24
C SER A 137 -11.17 -3.79 4.42
N ILE A 138 -11.31 -2.47 4.32
CA ILE A 138 -11.96 -1.65 5.35
C ILE A 138 -13.44 -1.98 5.45
N ILE A 139 -14.14 -2.09 4.33
CA ILE A 139 -15.56 -2.46 4.31
C ILE A 139 -15.77 -3.89 4.81
N GLU A 140 -14.93 -4.86 4.41
CA GLU A 140 -15.01 -6.23 4.94
C GLU A 140 -14.89 -6.23 6.46
N ARG A 141 -13.90 -5.54 7.03
CA ARG A 141 -13.72 -5.41 8.48
C ARG A 141 -14.92 -4.74 9.14
N ALA A 142 -15.45 -3.66 8.56
CA ALA A 142 -16.61 -2.96 9.07
C ALA A 142 -17.86 -3.85 9.10
N VAL A 143 -18.08 -4.66 8.06
CA VAL A 143 -19.17 -5.64 8.01
C VAL A 143 -18.99 -6.73 9.08
N ILE A 144 -17.77 -7.24 9.29
CA ILE A 144 -17.48 -8.23 10.34
C ILE A 144 -17.80 -7.69 11.73
N LEU A 145 -17.40 -6.47 12.02
CA LEU A 145 -17.56 -5.84 13.33
C LEU A 145 -18.95 -5.22 13.56
N CYS A 146 -19.74 -5.03 12.51
CA CYS A 146 -21.07 -4.41 12.60
C CYS A 146 -22.02 -5.27 13.45
N PRO A 147 -22.53 -4.75 14.60
CA PRO A 147 -23.45 -5.49 15.44
C PRO A 147 -24.91 -5.46 14.97
N GLY A 148 -25.26 -4.56 14.06
CA GLY A 148 -26.62 -4.28 13.63
C GLY A 148 -26.79 -4.15 12.11
N SER A 149 -27.84 -3.47 11.68
CA SER A 149 -28.21 -3.29 10.26
C SER A 149 -27.70 -1.99 9.64
N VAL A 150 -27.03 -1.12 10.40
CA VAL A 150 -26.45 0.13 9.92
C VAL A 150 -24.94 0.07 10.04
N LEU A 151 -24.24 0.14 8.92
CA LEU A 151 -22.79 0.09 8.89
C LEU A 151 -22.18 1.39 9.44
N GLN A 152 -21.27 1.23 10.38
CA GLN A 152 -20.41 2.29 10.90
C GLN A 152 -18.96 1.79 10.91
N LEU A 153 -17.99 2.68 10.72
CA LEU A 153 -16.59 2.34 10.91
C LEU A 153 -16.29 2.34 12.41
N ALA A 154 -15.70 1.25 12.89
CA ALA A 154 -15.30 1.13 14.31
C ALA A 154 -14.16 2.10 14.66
N ASP A 155 -13.24 2.32 13.71
CA ASP A 155 -12.10 3.22 13.85
C ASP A 155 -12.25 4.42 12.91
N LYS A 156 -11.76 5.59 13.34
CA LYS A 156 -11.56 6.72 12.44
C LYS A 156 -10.61 6.27 11.32
N LEU A 157 -10.94 6.62 10.08
CA LEU A 157 -10.02 6.47 8.95
C LEU A 157 -8.81 7.39 9.21
N GLU A 158 -7.89 6.93 10.04
CA GLU A 158 -6.59 7.56 10.13
C GLU A 158 -5.84 7.22 8.85
N ILE A 159 -5.22 8.23 8.26
CA ILE A 159 -4.21 8.01 7.24
C ILE A 159 -3.10 7.25 7.95
N SER A 160 -3.25 5.93 8.05
CA SER A 160 -2.10 5.08 8.22
C SER A 160 -1.32 5.31 6.95
N SER A 161 -0.48 6.37 6.93
CA SER A 161 0.70 6.33 6.07
C SER A 161 1.17 4.90 6.22
N PRO A 162 1.35 4.12 5.15
CA PRO A 162 2.10 2.90 5.28
C PRO A 162 3.38 3.39 5.92
N GLN A 163 3.44 3.25 7.25
CA GLN A 163 4.74 3.28 7.86
C GLN A 163 5.45 2.22 7.05
N LEU A 164 6.32 2.66 6.19
CA LEU A 164 7.47 1.92 5.77
C LEU A 164 8.15 1.49 7.06
N SER A 165 7.51 0.49 7.72
CA SER A 165 8.03 -0.23 8.87
C SER A 165 9.15 -1.14 8.41
N SER A 166 9.97 -0.64 7.49
CA SER A 166 11.22 -1.23 7.06
C SER A 166 12.30 -0.19 6.78
N VAL A 167 12.16 1.01 7.31
CA VAL A 167 13.37 1.69 7.77
C VAL A 167 13.74 0.89 9.01
N VAL A 168 14.81 0.11 8.92
CA VAL A 168 15.51 -0.44 10.06
C VAL A 168 15.93 0.78 10.89
N ARG A 169 15.01 1.23 11.77
CA ARG A 169 15.35 2.27 12.75
C ARG A 169 16.35 1.62 13.67
N THR A 170 17.49 2.23 13.80
CA THR A 170 18.45 1.78 14.80
C THR A 170 17.76 1.77 16.17
N LEU A 171 18.19 0.90 17.04
CA LEU A 171 17.67 0.83 18.43
C LEU A 171 17.71 2.23 19.07
N GLU A 172 18.76 3.01 18.77
CA GLU A 172 18.95 4.39 19.23
C GLU A 172 17.89 5.37 18.70
N GLU A 173 17.49 5.27 17.45
CA GLU A 173 16.40 6.10 16.88
C GLU A 173 15.05 5.77 17.48
N THR A 174 14.79 4.49 17.73
CA THR A 174 13.54 4.04 18.35
C THR A 174 13.47 4.53 19.80
N GLU A 175 14.54 4.38 20.54
CA GLU A 175 14.70 4.86 21.93
C GLU A 175 14.54 6.39 21.98
N ARG A 176 15.20 7.12 21.08
CA ARG A 176 15.11 8.59 20.99
C ARG A 176 13.66 9.07 20.78
N ASN A 177 12.96 8.47 19.83
CA ASN A 177 11.58 8.85 19.51
C ASN A 177 10.62 8.54 20.67
N GLN A 178 10.81 7.42 21.35
CA GLN A 178 10.01 7.06 22.52
C GLN A 178 10.24 8.03 23.70
N ILE A 179 11.50 8.38 23.97
CA ILE A 179 11.84 9.36 25.01
C ILE A 179 11.26 10.73 24.69
N LEU A 180 11.37 11.21 23.45
CA LEU A 180 10.81 12.50 23.01
C LEU A 180 9.29 12.55 23.17
N LYS A 181 8.60 11.48 22.79
CA LYS A 181 7.14 11.37 22.93
C LYS A 181 6.73 11.52 24.41
N ILE A 182 7.37 10.77 25.29
CA ILE A 182 7.02 10.78 26.73
C ILE A 182 7.43 12.11 27.39
N LEU A 183 8.54 12.72 26.98
CA LEU A 183 8.92 14.07 27.44
C LEU A 183 7.89 15.11 27.04
N SER A 184 7.32 15.04 25.84
CA SER A 184 6.26 15.95 25.40
C SER A 184 4.98 15.76 26.21
N GLU A 185 4.56 14.52 26.46
CA GLU A 185 3.38 14.19 27.29
C GLU A 185 3.56 14.64 28.74
N ALA A 186 4.77 14.43 29.31
CA ALA A 186 5.14 14.88 30.65
C ALA A 186 5.50 16.39 30.75
N ARG A 187 5.29 17.19 29.67
CA ARG A 187 5.63 18.61 29.57
C ARG A 187 7.09 18.89 29.97
N TRP A 188 8.01 18.02 29.55
CA TRP A 188 9.44 18.07 29.86
C TRP A 188 9.77 17.93 31.35
N ARG A 189 8.86 17.43 32.17
CA ARG A 189 9.11 17.13 33.57
C ARG A 189 9.78 15.75 33.67
N ILE A 190 11.00 15.71 34.16
CA ILE A 190 11.79 14.48 34.26
C ILE A 190 11.44 13.70 35.52
N GLU A 191 11.26 14.39 36.67
CA GLU A 191 11.08 13.82 38.00
C GLU A 191 9.64 13.97 38.50
N GLY A 192 9.30 13.19 39.54
CA GLY A 192 7.96 13.21 40.19
C GLY A 192 7.07 12.05 39.72
N LYS A 193 5.91 11.87 40.35
CA LYS A 193 4.97 10.77 40.04
C LYS A 193 4.48 10.77 38.60
N ASP A 194 4.36 11.95 37.97
CA ASP A 194 3.92 12.14 36.59
C ASP A 194 5.09 12.56 35.68
N GLY A 195 6.34 12.34 36.13
CA GLY A 195 7.53 12.67 35.35
C GLY A 195 7.88 11.59 34.32
N ALA A 196 8.57 12.00 33.26
CA ALA A 196 8.96 11.12 32.17
C ALA A 196 9.74 9.88 32.63
N ALA A 197 10.56 10.00 33.68
CA ALA A 197 11.31 8.89 34.25
C ALA A 197 10.39 7.84 34.91
N ALA A 198 9.34 8.29 35.61
CA ALA A 198 8.35 7.40 36.22
C ALA A 198 7.51 6.68 35.14
N ILE A 199 7.09 7.39 34.10
CA ILE A 199 6.33 6.81 32.96
C ILE A 199 7.17 5.79 32.20
N LEU A 200 8.48 6.03 32.03
CA LEU A 200 9.44 5.12 31.38
C LEU A 200 9.88 3.97 32.29
N GLY A 201 9.53 3.98 33.58
CA GLY A 201 9.98 2.95 34.52
C GLY A 201 11.49 2.94 34.79
N ILE A 202 12.19 4.07 34.63
CA ILE A 202 13.64 4.20 34.82
C ILE A 202 13.98 5.31 35.83
N HIS A 203 15.18 5.22 36.41
CA HIS A 203 15.64 6.25 37.33
C HIS A 203 15.89 7.59 36.61
N PRO A 204 15.59 8.78 37.20
CA PRO A 204 15.78 10.09 36.58
C PRO A 204 17.21 10.34 36.06
N SER A 205 18.22 9.88 36.79
CA SER A 205 19.62 10.01 36.33
C SER A 205 19.91 9.19 35.07
N THR A 206 19.29 8.00 34.95
CA THR A 206 19.41 7.15 33.75
C THR A 206 18.76 7.81 32.55
N LEU A 207 17.59 8.44 32.75
CA LEU A 207 16.92 9.19 31.68
C LEU A 207 17.78 10.37 31.20
N ARG A 208 18.35 11.16 32.12
CA ARG A 208 19.26 12.26 31.75
C ARG A 208 20.48 11.79 30.98
N ALA A 209 21.12 10.70 31.41
CA ALA A 209 22.25 10.12 30.71
C ALA A 209 21.90 9.67 29.28
N ARG A 210 20.73 9.02 29.09
CA ARG A 210 20.23 8.62 27.77
C ARG A 210 19.86 9.82 26.90
N MET A 211 19.23 10.84 27.46
CA MET A 211 18.93 12.09 26.74
C MET A 211 20.20 12.75 26.22
N HIS A 212 21.25 12.82 27.07
CA HIS A 212 22.54 13.37 26.65
C HIS A 212 23.19 12.55 25.55
N LYS A 213 23.23 11.21 25.67
CA LYS A 213 23.77 10.29 24.65
C LYS A 213 23.03 10.42 23.32
N LEU A 214 21.71 10.60 23.33
CA LEU A 214 20.86 10.67 22.15
C LEU A 214 20.68 12.11 21.61
N GLY A 215 21.37 13.11 22.17
CA GLY A 215 21.31 14.50 21.73
C GLY A 215 19.93 15.14 21.89
N ILE A 216 19.17 14.75 22.93
CA ILE A 216 17.85 15.29 23.21
C ILE A 216 17.98 16.53 24.08
N VAL A 217 17.70 17.69 23.51
CA VAL A 217 17.72 19.01 24.18
C VAL A 217 16.34 19.63 24.03
N ARG A 218 15.86 20.32 25.08
CA ARG A 218 14.64 21.11 25.02
C ARG A 218 14.90 22.34 24.13
N SER A 219 14.23 22.43 22.98
CA SER A 219 14.23 23.66 22.19
C SER A 219 13.47 24.73 22.98
N GLU A 220 14.15 25.74 23.44
CA GLU A 220 13.52 26.95 23.99
C GLU A 220 12.74 27.62 22.85
N THR A 221 11.43 27.61 22.94
CA THR A 221 10.59 28.52 22.17
C THR A 221 10.89 29.92 22.65
N LYS A 222 11.62 30.70 21.87
CA LYS A 222 11.65 32.16 22.03
C LYS A 222 10.22 32.64 21.81
N GLU A 223 9.53 32.93 22.88
CA GLU A 223 8.42 33.87 22.84
C GLU A 223 9.04 35.23 22.48
N ALA A 224 8.69 35.72 21.30
CA ALA A 224 8.97 37.09 20.90
C ALA A 224 7.89 37.98 21.54
N ASP A 225 8.35 38.95 22.32
CA ASP A 225 7.58 40.12 22.73
C ASP A 225 6.99 40.86 21.50
#